data_97a516d860b70a21ba25db57be41e10b
#
_entry.id   97a516d860b70a21ba25db57be41e10b
#
_cell.length_a   1.000
_cell.length_b   1.000
_cell.length_c   1.000
_cell.angle_alpha   90.00
_cell.angle_beta   90.00
_cell.angle_gamma   90.00
#
_symmetry.space_group_name_H-M   'P 1'
#
loop_
_entity.id
_entity.type
_entity.pdbx_description
1 polymer ?
#
loop_
_entity_poly.entity_id
_entity_poly.type
_entity_poly.pdbx_seq_one_letter_code
_entity_poly.pdbx_strand_id
1 'polypeptide(L)'
;SLNDFKIDSEERKCYKSLKSLDLANVTKDNFEEIKGKLIQANQDIKRRLNDVYRQQGRLETDKKEKGLEYEFVVKTIKTLEGKKLRYNPNVVTLKNEINARIKKITDMDVSVNILAELLEVTDKEWQPAIENYLNTQRFNLIIDPKYYDLALDIYDEVKKTCVVYGVGLVNTKRISEFDHCDERSLAALITSNNVYAKRYINMVLGNV
;
A
#
# COMPACT_ATOMS: atom_id res chain seq x y z
N SER A 1 37.65 -7.72 27.55
CA SER A 1 38.05 -9.13 27.68
C SER A 1 37.42 -9.93 26.55
N LEU A 2 38.17 -10.80 25.87
CA LEU A 2 37.71 -11.66 24.74
C LEU A 2 36.58 -12.63 25.12
N ASN A 3 36.15 -12.66 26.37
CA ASN A 3 35.05 -13.51 26.88
C ASN A 3 33.66 -12.93 26.62
N ASP A 4 33.54 -11.68 26.19
CA ASP A 4 32.24 -11.01 25.98
C ASP A 4 31.68 -11.23 24.59
N PHE A 5 32.47 -11.75 23.66
CA PHE A 5 32.01 -12.12 22.33
C PHE A 5 31.61 -13.61 22.33
N LYS A 6 30.38 -13.90 21.88
CA LYS A 6 29.96 -15.28 21.55
C LYS A 6 30.77 -15.78 20.34
N ILE A 7 32.00 -16.18 20.57
CA ILE A 7 32.87 -16.78 19.57
C ILE A 7 32.32 -18.19 19.27
N ASP A 8 32.04 -18.48 18.03
CA ASP A 8 31.59 -19.79 17.56
C ASP A 8 32.59 -20.90 17.97
N SER A 9 32.08 -22.12 18.13
CA SER A 9 32.88 -23.30 18.59
C SER A 9 34.09 -23.57 17.68
N GLU A 10 33.99 -23.27 16.38
CA GLU A 10 35.08 -23.43 15.44
C GLU A 10 36.12 -22.32 15.49
N GLU A 11 35.70 -21.08 15.75
CA GLU A 11 36.62 -19.96 15.98
C GLU A 11 37.48 -20.20 17.23
N ARG A 12 36.88 -20.80 18.27
CA ARG A 12 37.60 -21.23 19.44
C ARG A 12 38.64 -22.32 19.15
N LYS A 13 38.34 -23.25 18.22
CA LYS A 13 39.29 -24.27 17.78
C LYS A 13 40.49 -23.66 17.07
N CYS A 14 40.28 -22.77 16.12
CA CYS A 14 41.34 -22.09 15.39
C CYS A 14 42.24 -21.26 16.34
N TYR A 15 41.62 -20.50 17.26
CA TYR A 15 42.35 -19.73 18.27
C TYR A 15 43.16 -20.63 19.24
N LYS A 16 42.57 -21.75 19.68
CA LYS A 16 43.26 -22.72 20.55
C LYS A 16 44.43 -23.36 19.82
N SER A 17 44.31 -23.71 18.56
CA SER A 17 45.41 -24.30 17.78
C SER A 17 46.57 -23.31 17.57
N LEU A 18 46.25 -22.02 17.33
CA LEU A 18 47.28 -20.98 17.27
C LEU A 18 47.94 -20.73 18.63
N LYS A 19 47.19 -20.70 19.72
CA LYS A 19 47.71 -20.50 21.08
C LYS A 19 48.57 -21.67 21.56
N SER A 20 48.34 -22.87 21.04
CA SER A 20 49.14 -24.06 21.38
C SER A 20 50.45 -24.18 20.64
N LEU A 21 50.70 -23.26 19.67
CA LEU A 21 52.00 -23.23 18.96
C LEU A 21 53.08 -22.63 19.85
N ASP A 22 54.10 -23.41 20.16
CA ASP A 22 55.27 -22.93 20.90
C ASP A 22 56.22 -22.21 19.92
N LEU A 23 55.97 -20.95 19.69
CA LEU A 23 56.77 -20.10 18.80
C LEU A 23 58.11 -19.68 19.41
N ALA A 24 58.29 -19.87 20.74
CA ALA A 24 59.52 -19.53 21.42
C ALA A 24 60.60 -20.65 21.25
N ASN A 25 60.18 -21.89 21.01
CA ASN A 25 61.06 -23.06 20.90
C ASN A 25 61.05 -23.66 19.48
N VAL A 26 61.20 -22.80 18.45
CA VAL A 26 61.31 -23.25 17.07
C VAL A 26 62.70 -23.82 16.80
N THR A 27 62.75 -25.11 16.42
CA THR A 27 63.95 -25.82 16.06
C THR A 27 63.91 -26.23 14.58
N LYS A 28 65.03 -26.70 14.02
CA LYS A 28 65.05 -27.21 12.64
C LYS A 28 64.06 -28.38 12.48
N ASP A 29 63.90 -29.20 13.50
CA ASP A 29 63.08 -30.43 13.44
C ASP A 29 61.56 -30.14 13.51
N ASN A 30 61.14 -29.06 14.16
CA ASN A 30 59.70 -28.68 14.28
C ASN A 30 59.26 -27.52 13.37
N PHE A 31 60.20 -26.89 12.67
CA PHE A 31 59.96 -25.73 11.84
C PHE A 31 58.90 -25.95 10.75
N GLU A 32 59.03 -27.03 9.97
CA GLU A 32 58.06 -27.29 8.90
C GLU A 32 56.68 -27.65 9.43
N GLU A 33 56.55 -28.28 10.59
CA GLU A 33 55.28 -28.57 11.24
C GLU A 33 54.60 -27.26 11.69
N ILE A 34 55.32 -26.41 12.39
CA ILE A 34 54.80 -25.11 12.87
C ILE A 34 54.41 -24.21 11.67
N LYS A 35 55.24 -24.18 10.66
CA LYS A 35 54.97 -23.43 9.42
C LYS A 35 53.67 -23.92 8.74
N GLY A 36 53.47 -25.24 8.62
CA GLY A 36 52.27 -25.85 8.08
C GLY A 36 51.02 -25.47 8.87
N LYS A 37 51.08 -25.54 10.20
CA LYS A 37 49.96 -25.11 11.06
C LYS A 37 49.63 -23.62 10.93
N LEU A 38 50.61 -22.74 10.80
CA LEU A 38 50.40 -21.31 10.57
C LEU A 38 49.78 -21.02 9.22
N ILE A 39 50.23 -21.70 8.14
CA ILE A 39 49.64 -21.56 6.81
C ILE A 39 48.20 -21.99 6.83
N GLN A 40 47.89 -23.15 7.44
CA GLN A 40 46.51 -23.64 7.55
C GLN A 40 45.62 -22.67 8.33
N ALA A 41 46.09 -22.19 9.48
CA ALA A 41 45.34 -21.22 10.26
C ALA A 41 45.09 -19.91 9.49
N ASN A 42 46.07 -19.44 8.74
CA ASN A 42 45.90 -18.24 7.89
C ASN A 42 44.86 -18.48 6.80
N GLN A 43 44.85 -19.65 6.16
CA GLN A 43 43.86 -20.00 5.13
C GLN A 43 42.47 -20.08 5.74
N ASP A 44 42.30 -20.68 6.93
CA ASP A 44 41.02 -20.79 7.62
C ASP A 44 40.46 -19.41 8.03
N ILE A 45 41.31 -18.53 8.55
CA ILE A 45 40.96 -17.16 8.88
C ILE A 45 40.49 -16.41 7.63
N LYS A 46 41.24 -16.50 6.51
CA LYS A 46 40.88 -15.84 5.26
C LYS A 46 39.54 -16.33 4.71
N ARG A 47 39.29 -17.66 4.79
CA ARG A 47 38.00 -18.24 4.35
C ARG A 47 36.85 -17.68 5.15
N ARG A 48 36.98 -17.66 6.50
CA ARG A 48 35.96 -17.12 7.40
C ARG A 48 35.72 -15.64 7.20
N LEU A 49 36.78 -14.86 7.04
CA LEU A 49 36.66 -13.43 6.75
C LEU A 49 35.83 -13.19 5.48
N ASN A 50 36.06 -13.96 4.43
CA ASN A 50 35.27 -13.90 3.21
C ASN A 50 33.81 -14.31 3.42
N ASP A 51 33.54 -15.31 4.26
CA ASP A 51 32.17 -15.73 4.57
C ASP A 51 31.43 -14.65 5.38
N VAL A 52 32.09 -14.03 6.33
CA VAL A 52 31.54 -12.87 7.07
C VAL A 52 31.19 -11.70 6.12
N TYR A 53 32.10 -11.35 5.22
CA TYR A 53 31.80 -10.30 4.22
C TYR A 53 30.62 -10.65 3.31
N ARG A 54 30.50 -11.92 2.91
CA ARG A 54 29.34 -12.38 2.12
C ARG A 54 28.04 -12.29 2.93
N GLN A 55 28.06 -12.68 4.21
CA GLN A 55 26.89 -12.58 5.09
C GLN A 55 26.50 -11.11 5.32
N GLN A 56 27.49 -10.25 5.58
CA GLN A 56 27.25 -8.82 5.72
C GLN A 56 26.58 -8.24 4.48
N GLY A 57 27.09 -8.53 3.29
CA GLY A 57 26.51 -8.04 2.04
C GLY A 57 25.06 -8.52 1.82
N ARG A 58 24.74 -9.78 2.17
CA ARG A 58 23.36 -10.30 2.13
C ARG A 58 22.46 -9.54 3.10
N LEU A 59 22.89 -9.41 4.36
CA LEU A 59 22.11 -8.72 5.39
C LEU A 59 21.88 -7.22 5.05
N GLU A 60 22.84 -6.56 4.43
CA GLU A 60 22.68 -5.17 3.95
C GLU A 60 21.64 -5.08 2.84
N THR A 61 21.62 -6.04 1.91
CA THR A 61 20.61 -6.12 0.85
C THR A 61 19.23 -6.38 1.43
N ASP A 62 19.10 -7.39 2.30
CA ASP A 62 17.84 -7.74 2.96
C ASP A 62 17.30 -6.56 3.79
N LYS A 63 18.18 -5.86 4.51
CA LYS A 63 17.81 -4.65 5.27
C LYS A 63 17.27 -3.55 4.36
N LYS A 64 17.87 -3.35 3.20
CA LYS A 64 17.41 -2.34 2.23
C LYS A 64 16.04 -2.70 1.67
N GLU A 65 15.85 -3.95 1.25
CA GLU A 65 14.58 -4.44 0.72
C GLU A 65 13.46 -4.35 1.78
N LYS A 66 13.71 -4.80 3.00
CA LYS A 66 12.75 -4.69 4.10
C LYS A 66 12.48 -3.24 4.50
N GLY A 67 13.46 -2.37 4.40
CA GLY A 67 13.29 -0.93 4.60
C GLY A 67 12.30 -0.32 3.61
N LEU A 68 12.43 -0.63 2.32
CA LEU A 68 11.51 -0.17 1.28
C LEU A 68 10.09 -0.73 1.47
N GLU A 69 9.97 -2.01 1.82
CA GLU A 69 8.70 -2.66 2.13
C GLU A 69 8.01 -1.98 3.33
N TYR A 70 8.77 -1.72 4.40
CA TYR A 70 8.28 -1.03 5.58
C TYR A 70 7.77 0.39 5.25
N GLU A 71 8.56 1.19 4.52
CA GLU A 71 8.15 2.54 4.10
C GLU A 71 6.86 2.49 3.26
N PHE A 72 6.74 1.53 2.36
CA PHE A 72 5.53 1.33 1.57
C PHE A 72 4.31 1.02 2.45
N VAL A 73 4.46 0.12 3.43
CA VAL A 73 3.39 -0.25 4.37
C VAL A 73 2.98 0.95 5.23
N VAL A 74 3.95 1.67 5.81
CA VAL A 74 3.68 2.88 6.62
C VAL A 74 2.94 3.95 5.81
N LYS A 75 3.35 4.18 4.57
CA LYS A 75 2.69 5.13 3.68
C LYS A 75 1.27 4.69 3.33
N THR A 76 1.07 3.38 3.19
CA THR A 76 -0.25 2.78 2.96
C THR A 76 -1.16 2.97 4.17
N ILE A 77 -0.67 2.67 5.39
CA ILE A 77 -1.42 2.85 6.64
C ILE A 77 -1.82 4.32 6.79
N LYS A 78 -0.89 5.27 6.68
CA LYS A 78 -1.19 6.71 6.75
C LYS A 78 -2.25 7.14 5.74
N THR A 79 -2.26 6.56 4.54
CA THR A 79 -3.27 6.85 3.51
C THR A 79 -4.64 6.30 3.91
N LEU A 80 -4.69 5.13 4.54
CA LEU A 80 -5.93 4.50 5.03
C LEU A 80 -6.47 5.20 6.28
N GLU A 81 -5.61 5.56 7.23
CA GLU A 81 -5.98 6.31 8.44
C GLU A 81 -6.54 7.70 8.11
N GLY A 82 -6.05 8.32 7.02
CA GLY A 82 -6.58 9.58 6.51
C GLY A 82 -7.96 9.46 5.83
N LYS A 83 -8.67 8.31 5.94
CA LYS A 83 -9.95 8.02 5.27
C LYS A 83 -9.93 8.25 3.75
N LYS A 84 -8.76 8.31 3.13
CA LYS A 84 -8.64 8.40 1.68
C LYS A 84 -8.83 7.02 1.09
N LEU A 85 -10.04 6.75 0.65
CA LEU A 85 -10.36 5.57 -0.16
C LEU A 85 -9.38 5.47 -1.34
N ARG A 86 -8.80 4.28 -1.56
CA ARG A 86 -7.96 4.05 -2.74
C ARG A 86 -8.86 3.90 -3.96
N TYR A 87 -8.88 4.93 -4.76
CA TYR A 87 -9.54 4.88 -6.06
C TYR A 87 -8.58 4.35 -7.13
N ASN A 88 -9.14 3.74 -8.14
CA ASN A 88 -8.41 3.56 -9.39
C ASN A 88 -7.95 4.96 -9.87
N PRO A 89 -6.67 5.17 -10.17
CA PRO A 89 -6.16 6.48 -10.62
C PRO A 89 -6.98 7.06 -11.78
N ASN A 90 -7.51 6.21 -12.66
CA ASN A 90 -8.32 6.64 -13.78
C ASN A 90 -9.66 7.27 -13.35
N VAL A 91 -10.26 6.85 -12.24
CA VAL A 91 -11.48 7.46 -11.68
C VAL A 91 -11.20 8.88 -11.21
N VAL A 92 -10.06 9.06 -10.54
CA VAL A 92 -9.61 10.39 -10.07
C VAL A 92 -9.31 11.29 -11.26
N THR A 93 -8.65 10.76 -12.30
CA THR A 93 -8.38 11.48 -13.54
C THR A 93 -9.67 11.91 -14.23
N LEU A 94 -10.64 10.99 -14.36
CA LEU A 94 -11.96 11.28 -14.95
C LEU A 94 -12.69 12.40 -14.19
N LYS A 95 -12.75 12.29 -12.85
CA LYS A 95 -13.31 13.33 -11.97
C LYS A 95 -12.66 14.69 -12.21
N ASN A 96 -11.33 14.73 -12.22
CA ASN A 96 -10.56 15.97 -12.35
C ASN A 96 -10.74 16.60 -13.73
N GLU A 97 -10.76 15.81 -14.80
CA GLU A 97 -11.00 16.27 -16.16
C GLU A 97 -12.40 16.88 -16.31
N ILE A 98 -13.43 16.21 -15.77
CA ILE A 98 -14.80 16.76 -15.81
C ILE A 98 -14.86 18.09 -15.06
N ASN A 99 -14.29 18.14 -13.84
CA ASN A 99 -14.24 19.39 -13.07
C ASN A 99 -13.54 20.53 -13.80
N ALA A 100 -12.36 20.25 -14.39
CA ALA A 100 -11.57 21.26 -15.11
C ALA A 100 -12.32 21.81 -16.34
N ARG A 101 -12.99 20.93 -17.09
CA ARG A 101 -13.74 21.34 -18.30
C ARG A 101 -15.01 22.09 -17.95
N ILE A 102 -15.77 21.66 -16.92
CA ILE A 102 -16.94 22.40 -16.45
C ILE A 102 -16.52 23.79 -15.98
N LYS A 103 -15.46 23.91 -15.18
CA LYS A 103 -14.94 25.20 -14.73
C LYS A 103 -14.57 26.10 -15.90
N LYS A 104 -13.91 25.55 -16.93
CA LYS A 104 -13.54 26.31 -18.14
C LYS A 104 -14.75 26.81 -18.93
N ILE A 105 -15.86 26.06 -18.97
CA ILE A 105 -17.06 26.39 -19.73
C ILE A 105 -17.97 27.35 -18.96
N THR A 106 -18.12 27.15 -17.65
CA THR A 106 -19.11 27.85 -16.81
C THR A 106 -18.50 28.95 -15.96
N ASP A 107 -17.18 29.05 -15.88
CA ASP A 107 -16.41 29.89 -14.92
C ASP A 107 -16.84 29.71 -13.46
N MET A 108 -17.48 28.57 -13.17
CA MET A 108 -17.96 28.23 -11.85
C MET A 108 -17.16 27.06 -11.29
N ASP A 109 -16.90 27.07 -9.97
CA ASP A 109 -16.24 25.98 -9.26
C ASP A 109 -17.29 24.92 -8.88
N VAL A 110 -17.63 24.07 -9.85
CA VAL A 110 -18.58 22.97 -9.68
C VAL A 110 -17.81 21.71 -9.30
N SER A 111 -18.23 21.05 -8.21
CA SER A 111 -17.54 19.85 -7.74
C SER A 111 -18.27 18.59 -8.17
N VAL A 112 -17.62 17.78 -9.03
CA VAL A 112 -17.96 16.38 -9.23
C VAL A 112 -17.33 15.57 -8.10
N ASN A 113 -18.10 14.73 -7.46
CA ASN A 113 -17.65 13.91 -6.34
C ASN A 113 -17.77 12.43 -6.66
N ILE A 114 -16.92 11.62 -6.05
CA ILE A 114 -17.06 10.15 -6.08
C ILE A 114 -18.04 9.76 -5.00
N LEU A 115 -19.00 8.89 -5.30
CA LEU A 115 -20.07 8.49 -4.37
C LEU A 115 -19.50 8.04 -3.02
N ALA A 116 -18.47 7.19 -3.01
CA ALA A 116 -17.86 6.68 -1.78
C ALA A 116 -17.25 7.79 -0.88
N GLU A 117 -16.90 8.95 -1.42
CA GLU A 117 -16.41 10.10 -0.63
C GLU A 117 -17.52 10.79 0.16
N LEU A 118 -18.77 10.57 -0.24
CA LEU A 118 -19.96 11.24 0.28
C LEU A 118 -20.74 10.37 1.26
N LEU A 119 -20.38 9.10 1.42
CA LEU A 119 -21.11 8.11 2.22
C LEU A 119 -20.40 7.81 3.52
N GLU A 120 -21.17 7.67 4.59
CA GLU A 120 -20.73 7.16 5.88
C GLU A 120 -21.63 6.01 6.32
N VAL A 121 -21.04 4.82 6.54
CA VAL A 121 -21.75 3.66 7.08
C VAL A 121 -21.75 3.78 8.60
N THR A 122 -22.95 3.82 9.20
CA THR A 122 -23.14 4.00 10.64
C THR A 122 -22.80 2.75 11.43
N ASP A 123 -23.08 1.57 10.86
CA ASP A 123 -22.77 0.27 11.46
C ASP A 123 -21.65 -0.42 10.68
N LYS A 124 -20.48 -0.51 11.31
CA LYS A 124 -19.27 -1.08 10.68
C LYS A 124 -19.37 -2.59 10.42
N GLU A 125 -20.24 -3.31 11.12
CA GLU A 125 -20.45 -4.73 10.87
C GLU A 125 -21.06 -4.97 9.49
N TRP A 126 -21.90 -4.07 9.02
CA TRP A 126 -22.55 -4.12 7.71
C TRP A 126 -21.72 -3.49 6.59
N GLN A 127 -20.63 -2.80 6.91
CA GLN A 127 -19.81 -2.13 5.90
C GLN A 127 -19.32 -3.09 4.79
N PRO A 128 -18.81 -4.32 5.07
CA PRO A 128 -18.38 -5.24 4.01
C PRO A 128 -19.53 -5.68 3.10
N ALA A 129 -20.73 -5.90 3.66
CA ALA A 129 -21.91 -6.27 2.88
C ALA A 129 -22.35 -5.14 1.94
N ILE A 130 -22.42 -3.91 2.47
CA ILE A 130 -22.76 -2.70 1.72
C ILE A 130 -21.75 -2.46 0.59
N GLU A 131 -20.46 -2.54 0.88
CA GLU A 131 -19.42 -2.33 -0.11
C GLU A 131 -19.43 -3.41 -1.20
N ASN A 132 -19.71 -4.66 -0.85
CA ASN A 132 -19.84 -5.75 -1.81
C ASN A 132 -21.08 -5.57 -2.70
N TYR A 133 -22.20 -5.14 -2.13
CA TYR A 133 -23.42 -4.91 -2.90
C TYR A 133 -23.25 -3.76 -3.90
N LEU A 134 -22.69 -2.64 -3.44
CA LEU A 134 -22.41 -1.49 -4.31
C LEU A 134 -21.31 -1.78 -5.34
N ASN A 135 -20.38 -2.66 -5.01
CA ASN A 135 -19.25 -3.02 -5.87
C ASN A 135 -18.60 -1.79 -6.54
N THR A 136 -18.54 -1.77 -7.87
CA THR A 136 -17.98 -0.63 -8.64
C THR A 136 -18.87 0.61 -8.61
N GLN A 137 -20.17 0.48 -8.33
CA GLN A 137 -21.11 1.60 -8.25
C GLN A 137 -20.73 2.62 -7.16
N ARG A 138 -20.03 2.19 -6.09
CA ARG A 138 -19.49 3.11 -5.08
C ARG A 138 -18.52 4.14 -5.63
N PHE A 139 -17.97 3.90 -6.81
CA PHE A 139 -17.07 4.83 -7.50
C PHE A 139 -17.77 5.72 -8.55
N ASN A 140 -19.08 5.59 -8.69
CA ASN A 140 -19.84 6.45 -9.58
C ASN A 140 -19.66 7.94 -9.22
N LEU A 141 -19.66 8.75 -10.24
CA LEU A 141 -19.54 10.20 -10.11
C LEU A 141 -20.91 10.83 -9.87
N ILE A 142 -20.95 11.79 -8.96
CA ILE A 142 -22.16 12.55 -8.62
C ILE A 142 -21.89 14.04 -8.83
N ILE A 143 -22.86 14.71 -9.45
CA ILE A 143 -22.83 16.15 -9.69
C ILE A 143 -24.23 16.74 -9.44
N ASP A 144 -24.29 18.05 -9.21
CA ASP A 144 -25.54 18.80 -9.14
C ASP A 144 -26.36 18.64 -10.43
N PRO A 145 -27.69 18.38 -10.36
CA PRO A 145 -28.56 18.19 -11.50
C PRO A 145 -28.49 19.30 -12.56
N LYS A 146 -28.21 20.53 -12.14
CA LYS A 146 -28.06 21.69 -13.03
C LYS A 146 -26.96 21.49 -14.07
N TYR A 147 -25.90 20.80 -13.70
CA TYR A 147 -24.72 20.58 -14.55
C TYR A 147 -24.64 19.15 -15.12
N TYR A 148 -25.68 18.34 -14.88
CA TYR A 148 -25.66 16.94 -15.27
C TYR A 148 -25.43 16.72 -16.77
N ASP A 149 -26.19 17.43 -17.64
CA ASP A 149 -26.09 17.23 -19.09
C ASP A 149 -24.70 17.61 -19.60
N LEU A 150 -24.18 18.76 -19.16
CA LEU A 150 -22.82 19.19 -19.50
C LEU A 150 -21.77 18.21 -19.03
N ALA A 151 -21.93 17.69 -17.80
CA ALA A 151 -21.03 16.68 -17.25
C ALA A 151 -21.11 15.35 -18.02
N LEU A 152 -22.29 14.99 -18.52
CA LEU A 152 -22.50 13.78 -19.30
C LEU A 152 -21.77 13.83 -20.64
N ASP A 153 -21.89 14.95 -21.34
CA ASP A 153 -21.20 15.17 -22.63
C ASP A 153 -19.67 15.07 -22.44
N ILE A 154 -19.13 15.72 -21.39
CA ILE A 154 -17.72 15.67 -21.07
C ILE A 154 -17.29 14.24 -20.66
N TYR A 155 -18.12 13.57 -19.84
CA TYR A 155 -17.87 12.20 -19.42
C TYR A 155 -17.76 11.24 -20.61
N ASP A 156 -18.66 11.35 -21.59
CA ASP A 156 -18.66 10.49 -22.78
C ASP A 156 -17.44 10.72 -23.68
N GLU A 157 -16.93 11.96 -23.73
CA GLU A 157 -15.68 12.26 -24.43
C GLU A 157 -14.46 11.70 -23.68
N VAL A 158 -14.34 12.00 -22.39
CA VAL A 158 -13.18 11.62 -21.57
C VAL A 158 -13.10 10.11 -21.38
N LYS A 159 -14.24 9.42 -21.26
CA LYS A 159 -14.30 7.96 -21.11
C LYS A 159 -13.69 7.21 -22.29
N LYS A 160 -13.68 7.81 -23.49
CA LYS A 160 -13.03 7.21 -24.67
C LYS A 160 -11.52 7.16 -24.55
N THR A 161 -10.93 8.06 -23.78
CA THR A 161 -9.47 8.17 -23.55
C THR A 161 -9.04 7.57 -22.21
N CYS A 162 -9.89 7.69 -21.18
CA CYS A 162 -9.66 7.09 -19.86
C CYS A 162 -10.37 5.76 -19.76
N VAL A 163 -9.60 4.67 -19.78
CA VAL A 163 -10.15 3.30 -19.62
C VAL A 163 -10.58 3.11 -18.16
N VAL A 164 -11.86 3.39 -17.89
CA VAL A 164 -12.49 3.16 -16.57
C VAL A 164 -13.69 2.24 -16.75
N TYR A 165 -13.61 1.05 -16.17
CA TYR A 165 -14.70 0.09 -16.22
C TYR A 165 -15.58 0.17 -14.97
N GLY A 166 -16.89 0.04 -15.16
CA GLY A 166 -17.88 -0.07 -14.07
C GLY A 166 -18.10 1.22 -13.27
N VAL A 167 -17.63 2.36 -13.76
CA VAL A 167 -17.85 3.68 -13.14
C VAL A 167 -18.73 4.50 -14.08
N GLY A 168 -19.85 5.00 -13.56
CA GLY A 168 -20.81 5.81 -14.29
C GLY A 168 -20.94 7.22 -13.72
N LEU A 169 -21.63 8.09 -14.45
CA LEU A 169 -22.14 9.36 -13.94
C LEU A 169 -23.60 9.14 -13.52
N VAL A 170 -23.90 9.36 -12.23
CA VAL A 170 -25.26 9.19 -11.69
C VAL A 170 -26.20 10.24 -12.30
N ASN A 171 -27.34 9.78 -12.84
CA ASN A 171 -28.36 10.70 -13.33
C ASN A 171 -29.11 11.36 -12.17
N THR A 172 -28.54 12.44 -11.65
CA THR A 172 -29.06 13.16 -10.49
C THR A 172 -30.43 13.85 -10.76
N LYS A 173 -30.83 14.00 -12.00
CA LYS A 173 -32.16 14.53 -12.38
C LYS A 173 -33.27 13.49 -12.14
N ARG A 174 -32.98 12.20 -12.30
CA ARG A 174 -33.97 11.13 -12.24
C ARG A 174 -34.13 10.47 -10.87
N ILE A 175 -33.26 10.81 -9.90
CA ILE A 175 -33.29 10.21 -8.56
C ILE A 175 -34.04 11.07 -7.54
N SER A 176 -34.72 12.13 -7.96
CA SER A 176 -35.46 13.04 -7.08
C SER A 176 -36.58 12.39 -6.27
N GLU A 177 -37.13 11.29 -6.76
CA GLU A 177 -38.23 10.54 -6.13
C GLU A 177 -37.77 9.62 -4.97
N PHE A 178 -36.45 9.34 -4.85
CA PHE A 178 -35.91 8.42 -3.86
C PHE A 178 -35.48 9.13 -2.56
N ASP A 179 -36.37 9.95 -1.97
CA ASP A 179 -36.06 10.67 -0.72
C ASP A 179 -36.09 9.75 0.53
N HIS A 180 -36.81 8.64 0.44
CA HIS A 180 -37.02 7.71 1.55
C HIS A 180 -36.54 6.30 1.20
N CYS A 181 -36.23 5.51 2.22
CA CYS A 181 -35.92 4.09 2.15
C CYS A 181 -36.65 3.34 3.26
N ASP A 182 -36.77 2.03 3.13
CA ASP A 182 -37.24 1.20 4.24
C ASP A 182 -36.24 1.27 5.40
N GLU A 183 -36.75 1.43 6.64
CA GLU A 183 -35.91 1.48 7.85
C GLU A 183 -35.10 0.20 8.10
N ARG A 184 -35.52 -0.90 7.51
CA ARG A 184 -34.83 -2.21 7.58
C ARG A 184 -33.86 -2.45 6.45
N SER A 185 -33.77 -1.53 5.49
CA SER A 185 -32.89 -1.66 4.34
C SER A 185 -31.43 -1.32 4.67
N LEU A 186 -30.52 -1.80 3.84
CA LEU A 186 -29.10 -1.40 3.92
C LEU A 186 -28.91 0.10 3.71
N ALA A 187 -29.81 0.77 2.97
CA ALA A 187 -29.75 2.22 2.81
C ALA A 187 -29.94 2.97 4.12
N ALA A 188 -30.73 2.44 5.08
CA ALA A 188 -30.93 3.05 6.39
C ALA A 188 -29.63 3.14 7.22
N LEU A 189 -28.69 2.22 6.99
CA LEU A 189 -27.38 2.17 7.66
C LEU A 189 -26.34 3.14 7.06
N ILE A 190 -26.73 3.93 6.04
CA ILE A 190 -25.82 4.83 5.33
C ILE A 190 -26.31 6.27 5.48
N THR A 191 -25.42 7.14 5.95
CA THR A 191 -25.64 8.58 6.00
C THR A 191 -24.84 9.32 4.95
N SER A 192 -25.32 10.48 4.53
CA SER A 192 -24.65 11.38 3.59
C SER A 192 -25.11 12.81 3.82
N ASN A 193 -24.14 13.74 3.78
CA ASN A 193 -24.44 15.18 3.77
C ASN A 193 -24.83 15.68 2.36
N ASN A 194 -24.70 14.82 1.33
CA ASN A 194 -25.09 15.13 -0.04
C ASN A 194 -26.44 14.48 -0.36
N VAL A 195 -27.45 15.30 -0.63
CA VAL A 195 -28.81 14.83 -0.91
C VAL A 195 -28.86 13.87 -2.10
N TYR A 196 -28.11 14.13 -3.16
CA TYR A 196 -28.13 13.28 -4.35
C TYR A 196 -27.43 11.94 -4.10
N ALA A 197 -26.36 11.91 -3.30
CA ALA A 197 -25.74 10.68 -2.87
C ALA A 197 -26.71 9.83 -2.04
N LYS A 198 -27.43 10.44 -1.09
CA LYS A 198 -28.43 9.73 -0.29
C LYS A 198 -29.56 9.17 -1.14
N ARG A 199 -30.11 9.97 -2.07
CA ARG A 199 -31.15 9.52 -2.99
C ARG A 199 -30.69 8.35 -3.87
N TYR A 200 -29.45 8.40 -4.34
CA TYR A 200 -28.90 7.30 -5.13
C TYR A 200 -28.78 6.02 -4.28
N ILE A 201 -28.31 6.12 -3.06
CA ILE A 201 -28.25 4.98 -2.13
C ILE A 201 -29.66 4.43 -1.83
N ASN A 202 -30.64 5.30 -1.59
CA ASN A 202 -32.03 4.88 -1.38
C ASN A 202 -32.58 4.15 -2.62
N MET A 203 -32.26 4.59 -3.81
CA MET A 203 -32.64 3.93 -5.07
C MET A 203 -32.02 2.52 -5.19
N VAL A 204 -30.73 2.37 -4.84
CA VAL A 204 -29.98 1.13 -5.04
C VAL A 204 -30.19 0.13 -3.91
N LEU A 205 -30.22 0.61 -2.66
CA LEU A 205 -30.25 -0.22 -1.44
C LEU A 205 -31.51 -0.08 -0.62
N GLY A 206 -32.47 0.76 -1.05
CA GLY A 206 -33.65 1.10 -0.26
C GLY A 206 -34.66 -0.04 -0.07
N ASN A 207 -34.54 -1.12 -0.84
CA ASN A 207 -35.37 -2.33 -0.74
C ASN A 207 -34.54 -3.60 -0.48
N VAL A 208 -33.27 -3.46 -0.03
CA VAL A 208 -32.33 -4.56 0.21
C VAL A 208 -32.08 -4.73 1.69
#